data_f65b15afbcfd6c153f652065d9f27c05
#
_entry.id   f65b15afbcfd6c153f652065d9f27c05
#
_cell.length_a   1.000
_cell.length_b   1.000
_cell.length_c   1.000
_cell.angle_alpha   90.00
_cell.angle_beta   90.00
_cell.angle_gamma   90.00
#
_symmetry.space_group_name_H-M   'P 1'
#
loop_
_entity.id
_entity.type
_entity.pdbx_description
1 polymer ?
#
loop_
_entity_poly.entity_id
_entity_poly.type
_entity_poly.pdbx_seq_one_letter_code
_entity_poly.pdbx_strand_id
1 'polypeptide(L)'
;MTLITNNDELRKYIPNSIREVKGETPLFDKLAPFLDRAEQWFCHHFVPAELLDAVASDAAHIVAVEAYRLAVPQLDLVLTPNGFATVGTQNLSPASKMRVDRLVGDLLSERDKALAHLLHTLPAVEGWPDTPQGRWFGATLFPTLDVVTQQSGESERLWDKYCELRPQLIDLEASLSEEWLSPELMSVLRAETLRGDLTEKRSEIVRQVKAQVVGYLRSGSFNSRRLADIVNYIRLNPEFFSEWHKSETAKLFAPPVFRNEKKASGYFF
;
A
#
# COMPACT_ATOMS: atom_id res chain seq x y z
N MET A 1 -10.52 -13.64 16.74
CA MET A 1 -11.90 -13.13 16.64
C MET A 1 -12.33 -13.34 15.22
N THR A 2 -13.45 -13.97 14.94
CA THR A 2 -13.89 -14.20 13.55
C THR A 2 -14.73 -13.02 13.11
N LEU A 3 -14.29 -12.30 12.08
CA LEU A 3 -14.94 -11.07 11.58
C LEU A 3 -16.34 -11.34 11.00
N ILE A 4 -16.57 -12.54 10.48
CA ILE A 4 -17.83 -12.97 9.89
C ILE A 4 -18.20 -14.31 10.51
N THR A 5 -19.33 -14.35 11.25
CA THR A 5 -19.71 -15.50 12.08
C THR A 5 -20.90 -16.28 11.52
N ASN A 6 -21.63 -15.72 10.58
CA ASN A 6 -22.85 -16.33 10.07
C ASN A 6 -23.20 -15.87 8.65
N ASN A 7 -24.18 -16.53 8.05
CA ASN A 7 -24.62 -16.29 6.68
C ASN A 7 -25.25 -14.88 6.48
N ASP A 8 -25.90 -14.33 7.50
CA ASP A 8 -26.54 -13.01 7.39
C ASP A 8 -25.49 -11.87 7.38
N GLU A 9 -24.40 -12.03 8.10
CA GLU A 9 -23.26 -11.11 8.02
C GLU A 9 -22.57 -11.21 6.66
N LEU A 10 -22.33 -12.42 6.16
CA LEU A 10 -21.75 -12.65 4.84
C LEU A 10 -22.57 -11.99 3.72
N ARG A 11 -23.89 -12.09 3.79
CA ARG A 11 -24.83 -11.49 2.80
C ARG A 11 -24.74 -9.98 2.70
N LYS A 12 -24.30 -9.28 3.73
CA LYS A 12 -24.12 -7.81 3.68
C LYS A 12 -23.07 -7.41 2.65
N TYR A 13 -22.04 -8.24 2.47
CA TYR A 13 -20.90 -7.98 1.61
C TYR A 13 -20.98 -8.70 0.27
N ILE A 14 -21.75 -9.82 0.20
CA ILE A 14 -21.87 -10.65 -1.01
C ILE A 14 -23.37 -10.87 -1.30
N PRO A 15 -24.09 -9.82 -1.77
CA PRO A 15 -25.54 -9.85 -1.86
C PRO A 15 -26.10 -10.81 -2.93
N ASN A 16 -25.31 -11.10 -3.98
CA ASN A 16 -25.77 -11.94 -5.11
C ASN A 16 -25.53 -13.43 -4.89
N SER A 17 -25.07 -13.81 -3.74
CA SER A 17 -24.50 -15.12 -3.55
C SER A 17 -25.49 -16.24 -3.34
N ILE A 18 -26.82 -16.00 -2.94
CA ILE A 18 -27.50 -17.18 -2.42
C ILE A 18 -29.02 -17.13 -2.43
N ARG A 19 -29.57 -18.12 -3.14
CA ARG A 19 -30.75 -18.84 -2.69
C ARG A 19 -30.31 -20.02 -1.85
N GLU A 20 -30.67 -20.05 -0.57
CA GLU A 20 -30.57 -21.28 0.22
C GLU A 20 -31.48 -22.33 -0.40
N VAL A 21 -30.92 -23.43 -0.80
CA VAL A 21 -31.66 -24.60 -1.29
C VAL A 21 -31.83 -25.52 -0.08
N LYS A 22 -33.07 -25.87 0.25
CA LYS A 22 -33.38 -26.73 1.39
C LYS A 22 -32.67 -28.09 1.22
N GLY A 23 -31.80 -28.43 2.16
CA GLY A 23 -31.02 -29.67 2.13
C GLY A 23 -29.62 -29.56 1.56
N GLU A 24 -29.16 -28.37 1.11
CA GLU A 24 -27.77 -28.11 0.75
C GLU A 24 -27.00 -27.45 1.91
N THR A 25 -25.69 -27.66 1.93
CA THR A 25 -24.79 -26.98 2.88
C THR A 25 -24.84 -25.47 2.66
N PRO A 26 -25.07 -24.65 3.70
CA PRO A 26 -25.07 -23.21 3.59
C PRO A 26 -23.77 -22.67 2.95
N LEU A 27 -23.86 -21.57 2.21
CA LEU A 27 -22.67 -21.02 1.59
C LEU A 27 -21.63 -20.59 2.63
N PHE A 28 -22.07 -20.06 3.76
CA PHE A 28 -21.17 -19.72 4.86
C PHE A 28 -20.27 -20.88 5.24
N ASP A 29 -20.85 -22.09 5.41
CA ASP A 29 -20.07 -23.29 5.77
C ASP A 29 -19.08 -23.69 4.67
N LYS A 30 -19.45 -23.52 3.40
CA LYS A 30 -18.55 -23.74 2.26
C LYS A 30 -17.42 -22.71 2.20
N LEU A 31 -17.67 -21.49 2.66
CA LEU A 31 -16.70 -20.39 2.65
C LEU A 31 -15.85 -20.32 3.93
N ALA A 32 -16.22 -20.98 5.01
CA ALA A 32 -15.50 -20.92 6.29
C ALA A 32 -13.98 -21.11 6.16
N PRO A 33 -13.44 -22.11 5.43
CA PRO A 33 -12.01 -22.28 5.28
C PRO A 33 -11.34 -21.13 4.50
N PHE A 34 -12.08 -20.47 3.62
CA PHE A 34 -11.60 -19.33 2.85
C PHE A 34 -11.66 -18.03 3.66
N LEU A 35 -12.68 -17.90 4.52
CA LEU A 35 -12.79 -16.78 5.48
C LEU A 35 -11.61 -16.79 6.45
N ASP A 36 -11.29 -17.94 7.05
CA ASP A 36 -10.13 -18.08 7.93
C ASP A 36 -8.82 -17.69 7.23
N ARG A 37 -8.63 -18.14 5.99
CA ARG A 37 -7.45 -17.81 5.19
C ARG A 37 -7.38 -16.32 4.83
N ALA A 38 -8.50 -15.74 4.45
CA ALA A 38 -8.59 -14.33 4.10
C ALA A 38 -8.36 -13.43 5.33
N GLU A 39 -8.88 -13.80 6.50
CA GLU A 39 -8.65 -13.10 7.77
C GLU A 39 -7.18 -13.17 8.18
N GLN A 40 -6.55 -14.35 8.09
CA GLN A 40 -5.12 -14.49 8.36
C GLN A 40 -4.27 -13.64 7.41
N TRP A 41 -4.58 -13.64 6.11
CA TRP A 41 -3.92 -12.80 5.13
C TRP A 41 -4.08 -11.31 5.44
N PHE A 42 -5.30 -10.88 5.81
CA PHE A 42 -5.58 -9.50 6.18
C PHE A 42 -4.81 -9.07 7.42
N CYS A 43 -4.83 -9.87 8.48
CA CYS A 43 -4.11 -9.59 9.72
C CYS A 43 -2.59 -9.58 9.53
N HIS A 44 -2.07 -10.45 8.66
CA HIS A 44 -0.64 -10.48 8.37
C HIS A 44 -0.17 -9.22 7.66
N HIS A 45 -0.94 -8.70 6.70
CA HIS A 45 -0.48 -7.63 5.83
C HIS A 45 -0.91 -6.22 6.25
N PHE A 46 -2.06 -6.05 6.91
CA PHE A 46 -2.66 -4.73 7.08
C PHE A 46 -2.90 -4.31 8.53
N VAL A 47 -3.56 -5.14 9.32
CA VAL A 47 -3.98 -4.77 10.68
C VAL A 47 -3.81 -5.97 11.61
N PRO A 48 -3.00 -5.87 12.67
CA PRO A 48 -2.84 -6.97 13.61
C PRO A 48 -4.15 -7.26 14.37
N ALA A 49 -4.28 -8.48 14.87
CA ALA A 49 -5.52 -8.97 15.49
C ALA A 49 -6.05 -8.09 16.64
N GLU A 50 -5.13 -7.43 17.36
CA GLU A 50 -5.43 -6.56 18.49
C GLU A 50 -6.15 -5.26 18.10
N LEU A 51 -6.02 -4.84 16.85
CA LEU A 51 -6.61 -3.60 16.32
C LEU A 51 -7.79 -3.85 15.37
N LEU A 52 -8.22 -5.10 15.17
CA LEU A 52 -9.32 -5.45 14.27
C LEU A 52 -10.62 -4.75 14.62
N ASP A 53 -10.91 -4.56 15.90
CA ASP A 53 -12.15 -3.91 16.36
C ASP A 53 -12.26 -2.46 15.87
N ALA A 54 -11.12 -1.77 15.76
CA ALA A 54 -11.11 -0.38 15.30
C ALA A 54 -11.49 -0.23 13.81
N VAL A 55 -11.39 -1.31 13.03
CA VAL A 55 -11.64 -1.33 11.57
C VAL A 55 -12.60 -2.46 11.17
N ALA A 56 -13.40 -2.97 12.11
CA ALA A 56 -14.15 -4.20 11.95
C ALA A 56 -15.04 -4.24 10.69
N SER A 57 -15.68 -3.13 10.34
CA SER A 57 -16.55 -3.05 9.15
C SER A 57 -15.76 -3.19 7.84
N ASP A 58 -14.65 -2.44 7.71
CA ASP A 58 -13.82 -2.46 6.51
C ASP A 58 -13.08 -3.80 6.39
N ALA A 59 -12.57 -4.32 7.52
CA ALA A 59 -11.93 -5.62 7.59
C ALA A 59 -12.89 -6.74 7.17
N ALA A 60 -14.13 -6.75 7.70
CA ALA A 60 -15.15 -7.75 7.34
C ALA A 60 -15.50 -7.70 5.85
N HIS A 61 -15.63 -6.50 5.26
CA HIS A 61 -15.86 -6.34 3.82
C HIS A 61 -14.71 -6.94 3.00
N ILE A 62 -13.47 -6.52 3.29
CA ILE A 62 -12.28 -7.00 2.56
C ILE A 62 -12.12 -8.51 2.68
N VAL A 63 -12.28 -9.05 3.88
CA VAL A 63 -12.16 -10.50 4.16
C VAL A 63 -13.26 -11.28 3.46
N ALA A 64 -14.52 -10.81 3.46
CA ALA A 64 -15.62 -11.46 2.75
C ALA A 64 -15.36 -11.54 1.25
N VAL A 65 -15.00 -10.41 0.64
CA VAL A 65 -14.74 -10.33 -0.80
C VAL A 65 -13.53 -11.19 -1.19
N GLU A 66 -12.45 -11.17 -0.42
CA GLU A 66 -11.26 -12.00 -0.67
C GLU A 66 -11.57 -13.49 -0.51
N ALA A 67 -12.28 -13.89 0.55
CA ALA A 67 -12.69 -15.27 0.77
C ALA A 67 -13.55 -15.79 -0.40
N TYR A 68 -14.52 -15.00 -0.83
CA TYR A 68 -15.39 -15.37 -1.95
C TYR A 68 -14.61 -15.46 -3.27
N ARG A 69 -13.72 -14.51 -3.53
CA ARG A 69 -12.81 -14.54 -4.70
C ARG A 69 -11.98 -15.83 -4.75
N LEU A 70 -11.45 -16.27 -3.61
CA LEU A 70 -10.66 -17.51 -3.50
C LEU A 70 -11.52 -18.77 -3.68
N ALA A 71 -12.76 -18.73 -3.22
CA ALA A 71 -13.68 -19.86 -3.27
C ALA A 71 -14.31 -20.07 -4.67
N VAL A 72 -14.66 -19.00 -5.38
CA VAL A 72 -15.40 -19.05 -6.66
C VAL A 72 -14.85 -20.07 -7.65
N PRO A 73 -13.53 -20.19 -7.91
CA PRO A 73 -13.00 -21.17 -8.84
C PRO A 73 -13.11 -22.63 -8.35
N GLN A 74 -13.46 -22.84 -7.08
CA GLN A 74 -13.51 -24.15 -6.43
C GLN A 74 -14.93 -24.60 -6.10
N LEU A 75 -15.92 -23.69 -6.16
CA LEU A 75 -17.30 -23.98 -5.75
C LEU A 75 -18.05 -24.93 -6.68
N ASP A 76 -17.66 -25.01 -7.95
CA ASP A 76 -18.25 -25.90 -8.96
C ASP A 76 -17.43 -27.20 -9.18
N LEU A 77 -16.28 -27.34 -8.50
CA LEU A 77 -15.40 -28.48 -8.62
C LEU A 77 -15.63 -29.47 -7.47
N VAL A 78 -15.90 -30.72 -7.81
CA VAL A 78 -15.99 -31.82 -6.87
C VAL A 78 -14.87 -32.81 -7.15
N LEU A 79 -14.08 -33.12 -6.13
CA LEU A 79 -13.08 -34.20 -6.20
C LEU A 79 -13.79 -35.55 -6.10
N THR A 80 -13.64 -36.38 -7.14
CA THR A 80 -14.13 -37.76 -7.18
C THR A 80 -12.94 -38.71 -7.19
N PRO A 81 -13.14 -40.02 -6.88
CA PRO A 81 -12.07 -41.00 -6.98
C PRO A 81 -11.37 -41.07 -8.35
N ASN A 82 -12.04 -40.63 -9.40
CA ASN A 82 -11.54 -40.64 -10.77
C ASN A 82 -11.06 -39.28 -11.29
N GLY A 83 -11.00 -38.23 -10.42
CA GLY A 83 -10.58 -36.85 -10.78
C GLY A 83 -11.62 -35.80 -10.45
N PHE A 84 -11.48 -34.64 -11.05
CA PHE A 84 -12.42 -33.53 -10.83
C PHE A 84 -13.67 -33.67 -11.71
N ALA A 85 -14.83 -33.39 -11.12
CA ALA A 85 -16.11 -33.27 -11.81
C ALA A 85 -16.72 -31.90 -11.53
N THR A 86 -17.57 -31.40 -12.43
CA THR A 86 -18.38 -30.20 -12.21
C THR A 86 -19.76 -30.57 -11.69
N VAL A 87 -20.29 -29.74 -10.77
CA VAL A 87 -21.65 -29.91 -10.26
C VAL A 87 -22.64 -29.36 -11.29
N GLY A 88 -23.39 -30.24 -11.92
CA GLY A 88 -24.52 -29.90 -12.78
C GLY A 88 -25.80 -30.45 -12.18
N THR A 89 -26.86 -29.63 -12.12
CA THR A 89 -28.22 -30.10 -11.82
C THR A 89 -29.06 -30.05 -13.11
N GLN A 90 -30.17 -30.77 -13.12
CA GLN A 90 -31.06 -30.83 -14.32
C GLN A 90 -31.55 -29.44 -14.79
N ASN A 91 -31.52 -28.43 -13.90
CA ASN A 91 -32.04 -27.10 -14.17
C ASN A 91 -30.97 -25.99 -14.21
N LEU A 92 -29.68 -26.29 -13.95
CA LEU A 92 -28.60 -25.31 -13.88
C LEU A 92 -27.38 -25.86 -14.61
N SER A 93 -26.95 -25.14 -15.64
CA SER A 93 -25.67 -25.40 -16.30
C SER A 93 -24.54 -24.66 -15.61
N PRO A 94 -23.32 -25.24 -15.55
CA PRO A 94 -22.15 -24.55 -15.05
C PRO A 94 -21.93 -23.22 -15.75
N ALA A 95 -21.48 -22.20 -14.99
CA ALA A 95 -21.13 -20.92 -15.59
C ALA A 95 -19.95 -21.08 -16.57
N SER A 96 -19.95 -20.32 -17.66
CA SER A 96 -18.81 -20.34 -18.57
C SER A 96 -17.56 -19.79 -17.86
N LYS A 97 -16.38 -20.33 -18.21
CA LYS A 97 -15.09 -19.89 -17.67
C LYS A 97 -14.94 -18.36 -17.76
N MET A 98 -15.32 -17.75 -18.88
CA MET A 98 -15.23 -16.30 -19.07
C MET A 98 -16.07 -15.51 -18.05
N ARG A 99 -17.23 -16.02 -17.63
CA ARG A 99 -18.07 -15.37 -16.60
C ARG A 99 -17.45 -15.51 -15.22
N VAL A 100 -16.87 -16.67 -14.94
CA VAL A 100 -16.17 -16.94 -13.65
C VAL A 100 -14.93 -16.05 -13.57
N ASP A 101 -14.09 -16.01 -14.60
CA ASP A 101 -12.90 -15.18 -14.67
C ASP A 101 -13.23 -13.68 -14.49
N ARG A 102 -14.32 -13.22 -15.12
CA ARG A 102 -14.80 -11.84 -14.95
C ARG A 102 -15.24 -11.58 -13.51
N LEU A 103 -16.01 -12.48 -12.89
CA LEU A 103 -16.41 -12.32 -11.49
C LEU A 103 -15.21 -12.26 -10.56
N VAL A 104 -14.22 -13.13 -10.75
CA VAL A 104 -12.97 -13.13 -9.95
C VAL A 104 -12.22 -11.80 -10.14
N GLY A 105 -12.17 -11.27 -11.36
CA GLY A 105 -11.58 -9.95 -11.64
C GLY A 105 -12.34 -8.79 -10.99
N ASP A 106 -13.67 -8.82 -11.04
CA ASP A 106 -14.52 -7.80 -10.42
C ASP A 106 -14.35 -7.82 -8.87
N LEU A 107 -14.31 -9.01 -8.25
CA LEU A 107 -14.06 -9.18 -6.81
C LEU A 107 -12.66 -8.70 -6.41
N LEU A 108 -11.64 -8.98 -7.24
CA LEU A 108 -10.29 -8.49 -7.01
C LEU A 108 -10.23 -6.96 -7.03
N SER A 109 -10.91 -6.34 -8.00
CA SER A 109 -11.01 -4.88 -8.09
C SER A 109 -11.75 -4.27 -6.90
N GLU A 110 -12.83 -4.90 -6.43
CA GLU A 110 -13.58 -4.47 -5.25
C GLU A 110 -12.72 -4.55 -3.98
N ARG A 111 -12.03 -5.68 -3.75
CA ARG A 111 -11.08 -5.84 -2.65
C ARG A 111 -10.02 -4.74 -2.65
N ASP A 112 -9.40 -4.48 -3.78
CA ASP A 112 -8.31 -3.51 -3.89
C ASP A 112 -8.78 -2.08 -3.66
N LYS A 113 -10.00 -1.73 -4.09
CA LYS A 113 -10.63 -0.43 -3.78
C LYS A 113 -10.91 -0.29 -2.28
N ALA A 114 -11.43 -1.35 -1.65
CA ALA A 114 -11.67 -1.35 -0.22
C ALA A 114 -10.36 -1.25 0.57
N LEU A 115 -9.29 -1.95 0.14
CA LEU A 115 -7.94 -1.82 0.71
C LEU A 115 -7.37 -0.41 0.54
N ALA A 116 -7.52 0.19 -0.65
CA ALA A 116 -7.06 1.56 -0.88
C ALA A 116 -7.76 2.54 0.08
N HIS A 117 -9.08 2.40 0.26
CA HIS A 117 -9.84 3.20 1.23
C HIS A 117 -9.33 2.99 2.67
N LEU A 118 -9.19 1.75 3.10
CA LEU A 118 -8.71 1.40 4.44
C LEU A 118 -7.33 2.01 4.72
N LEU A 119 -6.38 1.92 3.78
CA LEU A 119 -5.03 2.46 3.94
C LEU A 119 -4.99 3.99 4.12
N HIS A 120 -6.00 4.72 3.66
CA HIS A 120 -6.15 6.15 3.96
C HIS A 120 -6.68 6.43 5.37
N THR A 121 -7.39 5.50 5.98
CA THR A 121 -7.97 5.66 7.33
C THR A 121 -7.10 5.09 8.44
N LEU A 122 -6.30 4.06 8.15
CA LEU A 122 -5.44 3.37 9.12
C LEU A 122 -4.47 4.29 9.90
N PRO A 123 -3.89 5.35 9.32
CA PRO A 123 -3.04 6.28 10.07
C PRO A 123 -3.73 6.92 11.28
N ALA A 124 -5.05 7.07 11.26
CA ALA A 124 -5.85 7.61 12.36
C ALA A 124 -6.19 6.59 13.45
N VAL A 125 -5.92 5.29 13.22
CA VAL A 125 -6.11 4.23 14.21
C VAL A 125 -4.97 4.28 15.21
N GLU A 126 -5.30 4.52 16.48
CA GLU A 126 -4.31 4.62 17.55
C GLU A 126 -3.44 3.35 17.63
N GLY A 127 -2.13 3.55 17.67
CA GLY A 127 -1.14 2.49 17.74
C GLY A 127 -0.85 1.77 16.41
N TRP A 128 -1.65 1.92 15.37
CA TRP A 128 -1.39 1.25 14.10
C TRP A 128 -0.06 1.64 13.44
N PRO A 129 0.39 2.92 13.41
CA PRO A 129 1.67 3.29 12.82
C PRO A 129 2.88 2.58 13.46
N ASP A 130 2.74 2.17 14.73
CA ASP A 130 3.80 1.52 15.50
C ASP A 130 3.76 -0.02 15.40
N THR A 131 2.77 -0.60 14.72
CA THR A 131 2.70 -2.04 14.44
C THR A 131 3.72 -2.47 13.38
N PRO A 132 4.03 -3.77 13.27
CA PRO A 132 4.84 -4.27 12.17
C PRO A 132 4.27 -3.91 10.79
N GLN A 133 2.93 -3.96 10.64
CA GLN A 133 2.23 -3.60 9.42
C GLN A 133 2.36 -2.10 9.12
N GLY A 134 2.08 -1.23 10.09
CA GLY A 134 2.24 0.21 9.96
C GLY A 134 3.68 0.60 9.57
N ARG A 135 4.69 0.02 10.23
CA ARG A 135 6.10 0.23 9.89
C ARG A 135 6.44 -0.27 8.48
N TRP A 136 5.83 -1.36 8.04
CA TRP A 136 6.03 -1.86 6.67
C TRP A 136 5.54 -0.84 5.63
N PHE A 137 4.35 -0.24 5.83
CA PHE A 137 3.85 0.84 4.96
C PHE A 137 4.67 2.12 5.11
N GLY A 138 5.08 2.47 6.33
CA GLY A 138 5.88 3.65 6.65
C GLY A 138 7.36 3.57 6.23
N ALA A 139 7.82 2.47 5.67
CA ALA A 139 9.19 2.35 5.15
C ALA A 139 9.43 3.18 3.88
N THR A 140 8.36 3.72 3.26
CA THR A 140 8.43 4.64 2.12
C THR A 140 7.51 5.83 2.33
N LEU A 141 7.69 6.89 1.54
CA LEU A 141 6.77 8.03 1.48
C LEU A 141 5.41 7.68 0.84
N PHE A 142 5.21 6.44 0.38
CA PHE A 142 4.00 5.97 -0.29
C PHE A 142 3.28 4.90 0.54
N PRO A 143 2.63 5.25 1.67
CA PRO A 143 1.95 4.29 2.54
C PRO A 143 0.60 3.82 1.99
N THR A 144 0.18 4.26 0.80
CA THR A 144 -1.09 3.91 0.16
C THR A 144 -0.89 3.33 -1.24
N LEU A 145 -1.93 2.73 -1.82
CA LEU A 145 -1.87 2.14 -3.17
C LEU A 145 -1.89 3.16 -4.30
N ASP A 146 -2.06 4.46 -4.00
CA ASP A 146 -2.20 5.54 -5.00
C ASP A 146 -1.00 5.65 -5.94
N VAL A 147 0.19 5.27 -5.49
CA VAL A 147 1.41 5.32 -6.31
C VAL A 147 1.29 4.45 -7.55
N VAL A 148 0.57 3.33 -7.49
CA VAL A 148 0.33 2.44 -8.64
C VAL A 148 -0.45 3.20 -9.72
N THR A 149 -1.56 3.82 -9.35
CA THR A 149 -2.37 4.63 -10.26
C THR A 149 -1.59 5.85 -10.78
N GLN A 150 -0.84 6.51 -9.91
CA GLN A 150 0.00 7.65 -10.30
C GLN A 150 1.10 7.24 -11.28
N GLN A 151 1.70 6.05 -11.14
CA GLN A 151 2.79 5.57 -12.00
C GLN A 151 2.28 5.11 -13.37
N SER A 152 1.25 4.25 -13.42
CA SER A 152 0.80 3.57 -14.64
C SER A 152 -0.52 4.09 -15.21
N GLY A 153 -1.32 4.81 -14.42
CA GLY A 153 -2.70 5.16 -14.75
C GLY A 153 -3.67 3.98 -14.61
N GLU A 154 -3.20 2.79 -14.22
CA GLU A 154 -4.01 1.59 -14.07
C GLU A 154 -4.65 1.50 -12.69
N SER A 155 -5.84 0.93 -12.62
CA SER A 155 -6.61 0.74 -11.38
C SER A 155 -6.90 -0.73 -11.05
N GLU A 156 -6.29 -1.66 -11.79
CA GLU A 156 -6.46 -3.09 -11.59
C GLU A 156 -5.27 -3.70 -10.85
N ARG A 157 -5.55 -4.69 -9.99
CA ARG A 157 -4.54 -5.43 -9.21
C ARG A 157 -3.64 -4.49 -8.39
N LEU A 158 -4.23 -3.49 -7.75
CA LEU A 158 -3.48 -2.42 -7.07
C LEU A 158 -2.55 -2.97 -5.99
N TRP A 159 -3.03 -3.93 -5.17
CA TRP A 159 -2.22 -4.54 -4.12
C TRP A 159 -1.02 -5.32 -4.67
N ASP A 160 -1.25 -6.18 -5.66
CA ASP A 160 -0.18 -6.98 -6.25
C ASP A 160 0.90 -6.07 -6.88
N LYS A 161 0.47 -5.09 -7.68
CA LYS A 161 1.36 -4.11 -8.31
C LYS A 161 2.11 -3.23 -7.30
N TYR A 162 1.46 -2.86 -6.21
CA TYR A 162 2.13 -2.13 -5.12
C TYR A 162 3.24 -2.98 -4.50
N CYS A 163 2.99 -4.27 -4.24
CA CYS A 163 4.00 -5.18 -3.73
C CYS A 163 5.18 -5.36 -4.71
N GLU A 164 4.90 -5.45 -6.02
CA GLU A 164 5.91 -5.51 -7.07
C GLU A 164 6.74 -4.23 -7.18
N LEU A 165 6.11 -3.06 -7.00
CA LEU A 165 6.74 -1.74 -7.12
C LEU A 165 7.54 -1.34 -5.87
N ARG A 166 7.14 -1.82 -4.70
CA ARG A 166 7.67 -1.38 -3.40
C ARG A 166 9.19 -1.49 -3.25
N PRO A 167 9.87 -2.57 -3.66
CA PRO A 167 11.33 -2.63 -3.60
C PRO A 167 11.99 -1.48 -4.35
N GLN A 168 11.50 -1.15 -5.54
CA GLN A 168 12.02 -0.04 -6.34
C GLN A 168 11.77 1.32 -5.67
N LEU A 169 10.62 1.50 -4.99
CA LEU A 169 10.35 2.72 -4.21
C LEU A 169 11.38 2.89 -3.09
N ILE A 170 11.70 1.81 -2.36
CA ILE A 170 12.70 1.82 -1.29
C ILE A 170 14.08 2.23 -1.84
N ASP A 171 14.52 1.64 -2.95
CA ASP A 171 15.81 1.92 -3.56
C ASP A 171 15.92 3.36 -4.06
N LEU A 172 14.86 3.87 -4.71
CA LEU A 172 14.81 5.25 -5.19
C LEU A 172 14.84 6.28 -4.04
N GLU A 173 14.08 6.01 -2.98
CA GLU A 173 14.09 6.87 -1.81
C GLU A 173 15.42 6.80 -1.03
N ALA A 174 16.09 5.66 -1.03
CA ALA A 174 17.43 5.53 -0.46
C ALA A 174 18.43 6.41 -1.21
N SER A 175 18.46 6.34 -2.56
CA SER A 175 19.30 7.20 -3.39
C SER A 175 19.04 8.69 -3.15
N LEU A 176 17.77 9.10 -3.10
CA LEU A 176 17.40 10.50 -2.80
C LEU A 176 17.81 10.93 -1.40
N SER A 177 17.70 10.02 -0.44
CA SER A 177 18.09 10.24 0.94
C SER A 177 19.60 10.48 1.08
N GLU A 178 20.41 9.66 0.45
CA GLU A 178 21.87 9.75 0.55
C GLU A 178 22.44 10.95 -0.21
N GLU A 179 21.92 11.24 -1.40
CA GLU A 179 22.49 12.24 -2.30
C GLU A 179 21.94 13.66 -2.09
N TRP A 180 20.67 13.81 -1.63
CA TRP A 180 19.98 15.11 -1.64
C TRP A 180 19.34 15.51 -0.32
N LEU A 181 18.61 14.59 0.34
CA LEU A 181 17.67 14.91 1.44
C LEU A 181 18.17 14.61 2.85
N SER A 182 19.19 13.81 2.99
CA SER A 182 19.71 13.13 4.18
C SER A 182 18.83 12.00 4.72
N PRO A 183 19.45 10.93 5.27
CA PRO A 183 18.74 9.83 5.92
C PRO A 183 17.89 10.28 7.11
N GLU A 184 18.37 11.25 7.89
CA GLU A 184 17.68 11.77 9.08
C GLU A 184 16.39 12.49 8.67
N LEU A 185 16.45 13.40 7.70
CA LEU A 185 15.26 14.10 7.20
C LEU A 185 14.28 13.11 6.57
N MET A 186 14.75 12.19 5.71
CA MET A 186 13.89 11.21 5.06
C MET A 186 13.15 10.35 6.08
N SER A 187 13.83 9.91 7.15
CA SER A 187 13.22 9.12 8.23
C SER A 187 12.07 9.87 8.90
N VAL A 188 12.26 11.16 9.21
CA VAL A 188 11.21 11.99 9.81
C VAL A 188 10.05 12.20 8.84
N LEU A 189 10.33 12.53 7.57
CA LEU A 189 9.29 12.72 6.56
C LEU A 189 8.43 11.47 6.33
N ARG A 190 9.04 10.27 6.36
CA ARG A 190 8.29 9.00 6.28
C ARG A 190 7.38 8.80 7.48
N ALA A 191 7.90 9.01 8.70
CA ALA A 191 7.12 8.85 9.93
C ALA A 191 5.94 9.82 9.98
N GLU A 192 6.15 11.09 9.68
CA GLU A 192 5.10 12.11 9.63
C GLU A 192 4.10 11.87 8.49
N THR A 193 4.57 11.39 7.32
CA THR A 193 3.68 10.99 6.21
C THR A 193 2.76 9.86 6.63
N LEU A 194 3.29 8.84 7.34
CA LEU A 194 2.50 7.71 7.83
C LEU A 194 1.46 8.15 8.86
N ARG A 195 1.80 9.07 9.77
CA ARG A 195 0.89 9.57 10.82
C ARG A 195 -0.07 10.65 10.34
N GLY A 196 0.19 11.25 9.18
CA GLY A 196 -0.63 12.35 8.65
C GLY A 196 -0.43 13.68 9.39
N ASP A 197 0.70 13.88 10.09
CA ASP A 197 1.00 15.05 10.92
C ASP A 197 2.05 16.01 10.32
N LEU A 198 2.28 15.91 9.00
CA LEU A 198 3.16 16.79 8.25
C LEU A 198 2.77 18.25 8.40
N THR A 199 3.74 19.11 8.72
CA THR A 199 3.55 20.57 8.58
C THR A 199 3.38 20.96 7.11
N GLU A 200 2.80 22.14 6.83
CA GLU A 200 2.62 22.63 5.46
C GLU A 200 3.94 22.62 4.67
N LYS A 201 5.03 23.09 5.27
CA LYS A 201 6.36 23.13 4.65
C LYS A 201 6.92 21.74 4.35
N ARG A 202 6.76 20.79 5.25
CA ARG A 202 7.19 19.40 5.04
C ARG A 202 6.29 18.68 4.04
N SER A 203 4.98 18.93 4.07
CA SER A 203 4.03 18.40 3.09
C SER A 203 4.39 18.82 1.66
N GLU A 204 4.81 20.07 1.45
CA GLU A 204 5.27 20.56 0.15
C GLU A 204 6.50 19.78 -0.33
N ILE A 205 7.49 19.56 0.54
CA ILE A 205 8.68 18.78 0.19
C ILE A 205 8.30 17.33 -0.12
N VAL A 206 7.48 16.68 0.73
CA VAL A 206 7.01 15.30 0.48
C VAL A 206 6.30 15.20 -0.87
N ARG A 207 5.43 16.17 -1.21
CA ARG A 207 4.74 16.21 -2.50
C ARG A 207 5.73 16.30 -3.67
N GLN A 208 6.76 17.15 -3.56
CA GLN A 208 7.78 17.30 -4.61
C GLN A 208 8.65 16.06 -4.73
N VAL A 209 9.07 15.45 -3.62
CA VAL A 209 9.86 14.21 -3.61
C VAL A 209 9.07 13.06 -4.23
N LYS A 210 7.80 12.88 -3.83
CA LYS A 210 6.90 11.89 -4.46
C LYS A 210 6.81 12.10 -5.98
N ALA A 211 6.69 13.34 -6.43
CA ALA A 211 6.66 13.64 -7.86
C ALA A 211 7.98 13.27 -8.58
N GLN A 212 9.15 13.41 -7.92
CA GLN A 212 10.43 12.97 -8.48
C GLN A 212 10.49 11.45 -8.58
N VAL A 213 10.07 10.70 -7.55
CA VAL A 213 10.04 9.24 -7.55
C VAL A 213 9.10 8.71 -8.63
N VAL A 214 7.85 9.21 -8.71
CA VAL A 214 6.91 8.82 -9.77
C VAL A 214 7.42 9.22 -11.16
N GLY A 215 8.08 10.37 -11.27
CA GLY A 215 8.75 10.80 -12.51
C GLY A 215 9.83 9.82 -12.95
N TYR A 216 10.67 9.38 -12.02
CA TYR A 216 11.72 8.38 -12.28
C TYR A 216 11.13 7.04 -12.72
N LEU A 217 10.09 6.55 -12.04
CA LEU A 217 9.40 5.30 -12.41
C LEU A 217 8.87 5.30 -13.86
N ARG A 218 8.59 6.49 -14.41
CA ARG A 218 8.11 6.66 -15.78
C ARG A 218 9.22 6.89 -16.80
N SER A 219 10.29 7.58 -16.43
CA SER A 219 11.32 8.09 -17.35
C SER A 219 12.70 7.47 -17.15
N GLY A 220 12.93 6.76 -16.04
CA GLY A 220 14.24 6.16 -15.69
C GLY A 220 15.27 7.18 -15.19
N SER A 221 14.90 8.44 -14.90
CA SER A 221 15.84 9.45 -14.41
C SER A 221 15.18 10.49 -13.52
N PHE A 222 15.94 11.01 -12.54
CA PHE A 222 15.53 12.16 -11.75
C PHE A 222 15.75 13.47 -12.50
N ASN A 223 14.91 14.47 -12.24
CA ASN A 223 15.11 15.82 -12.71
C ASN A 223 15.99 16.58 -11.71
N SER A 224 17.31 16.65 -12.00
CA SER A 224 18.30 17.27 -11.14
C SER A 224 18.01 18.76 -10.82
N ARG A 225 17.42 19.50 -11.77
CA ARG A 225 17.03 20.91 -11.52
C ARG A 225 15.97 21.00 -10.43
N ARG A 226 14.93 20.16 -10.51
CA ARG A 226 13.88 20.13 -9.48
C ARG A 226 14.41 19.63 -8.14
N LEU A 227 15.37 18.70 -8.13
CA LEU A 227 16.02 18.28 -6.89
C LEU A 227 16.82 19.43 -6.27
N ALA A 228 17.54 20.22 -7.08
CA ALA A 228 18.23 21.40 -6.61
C ALA A 228 17.25 22.46 -6.04
N ASP A 229 16.08 22.62 -6.64
CA ASP A 229 15.04 23.52 -6.12
C ASP A 229 14.50 23.04 -4.76
N ILE A 230 14.32 21.72 -4.57
CA ILE A 230 13.94 21.10 -3.28
C ILE A 230 15.00 21.39 -2.22
N VAL A 231 16.28 21.17 -2.52
CA VAL A 231 17.38 21.45 -1.59
C VAL A 231 17.45 22.93 -1.24
N ASN A 232 17.27 23.82 -2.22
CA ASN A 232 17.23 25.27 -1.96
C ASN A 232 16.06 25.67 -1.05
N TYR A 233 14.89 25.07 -1.24
CA TYR A 233 13.76 25.28 -0.35
C TYR A 233 14.05 24.85 1.09
N ILE A 234 14.66 23.68 1.28
CA ILE A 234 15.08 23.16 2.59
C ILE A 234 16.10 24.11 3.24
N ARG A 235 17.09 24.59 2.48
CA ARG A 235 18.11 25.54 2.96
C ARG A 235 17.51 26.87 3.44
N LEU A 236 16.46 27.34 2.81
CA LEU A 236 15.82 28.62 3.15
C LEU A 236 14.82 28.52 4.31
N ASN A 237 14.53 27.32 4.81
CA ASN A 237 13.57 27.08 5.90
C ASN A 237 14.18 26.21 7.01
N PRO A 238 15.30 26.63 7.63
CA PRO A 238 16.06 25.79 8.56
C PRO A 238 15.27 25.41 9.82
N GLU A 239 14.30 26.19 10.24
CA GLU A 239 13.43 25.91 11.38
C GLU A 239 12.52 24.69 11.17
N PHE A 240 12.20 24.34 9.91
CA PHE A 240 11.38 23.19 9.58
C PHE A 240 12.19 21.95 9.19
N PHE A 241 13.47 22.10 8.87
CA PHE A 241 14.34 21.05 8.33
C PHE A 241 15.66 20.95 9.09
N SER A 242 15.60 21.03 10.42
CA SER A 242 16.80 21.00 11.29
C SER A 242 17.60 19.70 11.13
N GLU A 243 16.93 18.59 10.79
CA GLU A 243 17.53 17.28 10.57
C GLU A 243 18.50 17.33 9.38
N TRP A 244 18.07 17.96 8.26
CA TRP A 244 18.91 18.14 7.10
C TRP A 244 20.10 19.05 7.39
N HIS A 245 19.88 20.18 8.04
CA HIS A 245 20.95 21.15 8.32
C HIS A 245 22.06 20.60 9.21
N LYS A 246 21.78 19.58 10.03
CA LYS A 246 22.74 18.89 10.89
C LYS A 246 23.42 17.69 10.23
N SER A 247 22.97 17.29 9.03
CA SER A 247 23.43 16.09 8.34
C SER A 247 24.74 16.27 7.60
N GLU A 248 25.38 15.15 7.26
CA GLU A 248 26.56 15.14 6.37
C GLU A 248 26.16 15.55 4.94
N THR A 249 24.96 15.16 4.48
CA THR A 249 24.44 15.51 3.16
C THR A 249 24.39 17.04 2.97
N ALA A 250 24.03 17.82 3.99
CA ALA A 250 24.00 19.28 3.88
C ALA A 250 25.38 19.87 3.58
N LYS A 251 26.46 19.24 4.01
CA LYS A 251 27.84 19.72 3.77
C LYS A 251 28.20 19.64 2.28
N LEU A 252 27.60 18.72 1.51
CA LEU A 252 27.82 18.61 0.07
C LEU A 252 27.28 19.83 -0.70
N PHE A 253 26.31 20.54 -0.11
CA PHE A 253 25.67 21.73 -0.68
C PHE A 253 26.19 23.03 -0.04
N ALA A 254 27.17 22.94 0.86
CA ALA A 254 27.77 24.13 1.45
C ALA A 254 28.61 24.88 0.39
N PRO A 255 28.58 26.21 0.36
CA PRO A 255 29.43 26.98 -0.55
C PRO A 255 30.90 26.70 -0.22
N PRO A 256 31.78 26.66 -1.22
CA PRO A 256 33.21 26.44 -1.01
C PRO A 256 33.77 27.53 -0.10
N VAL A 257 34.38 27.13 1.02
CA VAL A 257 35.03 28.07 1.94
C VAL A 257 36.47 28.27 1.48
N PHE A 258 36.72 29.41 0.82
CA PHE A 258 38.09 29.83 0.52
C PHE A 258 38.76 30.36 1.78
N ARG A 259 39.68 29.60 2.36
CA ARG A 259 40.59 30.10 3.40
C ARG A 259 41.85 30.64 2.72
N ASN A 260 41.98 31.97 2.69
CA ASN A 260 43.26 32.58 2.38
C ASN A 260 44.22 32.33 3.56
N GLU A 261 45.16 31.38 3.41
CA GLU A 261 46.26 31.26 4.35
C GLU A 261 47.20 32.47 4.15
N LYS A 262 47.45 33.24 5.22
CA LYS A 262 48.31 34.45 5.23
C LYS A 262 49.73 34.21 4.74
N LYS A 263 50.11 33.00 4.35
CA LYS A 263 51.45 32.63 3.89
C LYS A 263 51.52 32.33 2.37
N ALA A 264 50.44 32.39 1.64
CA ALA A 264 50.49 32.18 0.19
C ALA A 264 50.86 33.49 -0.50
N SER A 265 52.02 33.52 -1.13
CA SER A 265 52.51 34.62 -1.96
C SER A 265 51.89 34.57 -3.36
N GLY A 266 50.59 34.61 -3.48
CA GLY A 266 49.86 34.63 -4.76
C GLY A 266 48.38 34.52 -4.58
N TYR A 267 47.58 35.28 -5.38
CA TYR A 267 46.13 35.10 -5.53
C TYR A 267 45.91 33.98 -6.54
N PHE A 268 45.28 32.89 -6.08
CA PHE A 268 44.74 31.89 -6.98
C PHE A 268 43.22 32.19 -7.14
N PHE A 269 42.84 32.49 -8.38
CA PHE A 269 41.45 32.67 -8.77
C PHE A 269 40.89 31.35 -9.27
#